data_fee3d8272e80e358221d0f5b9d9eb239
#
_entry.id   fee3d8272e80e358221d0f5b9d9eb239
#
_cell.length_a   1.000
_cell.length_b   1.000
_cell.length_c   1.000
_cell.angle_alpha   90.00
_cell.angle_beta   90.00
_cell.angle_gamma   90.00
#
_symmetry.space_group_name_H-M   'P 1'
#
loop_
_entity.id
_entity.type
_entity.pdbx_description
1 polymer ?
#
loop_
_entity_poly.entity_id
_entity_poly.type
_entity_poly.pdbx_seq_one_letter_code
_entity_poly.pdbx_strand_id
1 'polypeptide(L)'
;CHKSVLHAIVMTGAIPVFLKPTRNHFGIIGPIPQSEFLPETIQAKIQANPLLKGQDAATLQPKVMTLTQSTYDGVLYNTEAIKQMLDGYIPNLHFDEAWLPHAAFHPFYGTFHAMGKKRGRPKKSMVYSTQSIHKLLAGISQASHVLVQDSQDHQLDRHLFNEAYLMHTSTSPQYSIIASCDVAASMMEPPGGTALVEESIAEALDFRRAMRKVDADYGKDWWFKVWGPENLVEDGVGRADDWVIKAEKKGQSKKADATSWHGFGELADGFNMLDPIKATIVTPGLRLDGTFDDVGIPASIVTKFLAEHGVIVEKTGLYSFFIMFTIGITKGRWNSLVTALQQFKDDYDRNQAMWRILPEFCQKMPRYERMGLRDLCHHIHDLYAKHDIARLTTDMYLSDLQPAMKPSDAFAQIAKRNTERVPIDNLLGRITTSLVTPYPPGIPLLIPGEVFNQKIVDYLKFAREFNLKCPGFETDIHGLVEETDDLGRTHYFADCVKP
;
A
#
# COMPACT_ATOMS: atom_id res chain seq x y z
N CYS A 1 6.67 0.03 3.97
CA CYS A 1 7.37 1.33 3.72
C CYS A 1 7.50 1.57 2.23
N HIS A 2 7.56 2.85 1.83
CA HIS A 2 7.88 3.24 0.46
C HIS A 2 9.35 2.90 0.14
N LYS A 3 9.66 2.62 -1.14
CA LYS A 3 11.03 2.27 -1.58
C LYS A 3 12.09 3.32 -1.21
N SER A 4 11.73 4.61 -1.12
CA SER A 4 12.68 5.66 -0.70
C SER A 4 13.18 5.48 0.73
N VAL A 5 12.33 5.01 1.64
CA VAL A 5 12.73 4.68 3.03
C VAL A 5 13.72 3.52 3.03
N LEU A 6 13.48 2.49 2.20
CA LEU A 6 14.38 1.34 2.10
C LEU A 6 15.72 1.72 1.45
N HIS A 7 15.70 2.60 0.45
CA HIS A 7 16.95 3.16 -0.10
C HIS A 7 17.69 3.99 0.95
N ALA A 8 16.99 4.77 1.79
CA ALA A 8 17.62 5.51 2.88
C ALA A 8 18.31 4.58 3.89
N ILE A 9 17.75 3.41 4.19
CA ILE A 9 18.40 2.38 5.01
C ILE A 9 19.73 1.95 4.38
N VAL A 10 19.75 1.70 3.07
CA VAL A 10 20.98 1.34 2.34
C VAL A 10 21.99 2.48 2.38
N MET A 11 21.57 3.72 2.08
CA MET A 11 22.45 4.90 1.99
C MET A 11 23.06 5.29 3.35
N THR A 12 22.30 5.20 4.42
CA THR A 12 22.75 5.56 5.77
C THR A 12 23.52 4.43 6.46
N GLY A 13 23.49 3.23 5.89
CA GLY A 13 24.04 2.04 6.51
C GLY A 13 23.32 1.61 7.79
N ALA A 14 22.06 1.98 7.95
CA ALA A 14 21.23 1.58 9.08
C ALA A 14 20.93 0.07 9.06
N ILE A 15 20.71 -0.49 10.25
CA ILE A 15 20.21 -1.85 10.42
C ILE A 15 18.71 -1.72 10.71
N PRO A 16 17.83 -2.24 9.81
CA PRO A 16 16.40 -2.14 10.02
C PRO A 16 15.89 -3.17 11.04
N VAL A 17 14.89 -2.75 11.81
CA VAL A 17 14.06 -3.61 12.65
C VAL A 17 12.61 -3.40 12.21
N PHE A 18 12.01 -4.39 11.57
CA PHE A 18 10.69 -4.26 10.99
C PHE A 18 9.58 -4.58 11.99
N LEU A 19 8.60 -3.67 12.07
CA LEU A 19 7.30 -3.95 12.68
C LEU A 19 6.37 -4.46 11.58
N LYS A 20 5.82 -5.66 11.77
CA LYS A 20 5.03 -6.33 10.74
C LYS A 20 3.57 -5.86 10.76
N PRO A 21 3.03 -5.35 9.65
CA PRO A 21 1.61 -5.05 9.53
C PRO A 21 0.80 -6.35 9.40
N THR A 22 -0.47 -6.29 9.75
CA THR A 22 -1.45 -7.30 9.38
C THR A 22 -1.78 -7.22 7.88
N ARG A 23 -2.44 -8.24 7.35
CA ARG A 23 -2.87 -8.29 5.95
C ARG A 23 -4.09 -9.19 5.83
N ASN A 24 -5.07 -8.80 5.01
CA ASN A 24 -6.18 -9.68 4.67
C ASN A 24 -5.95 -10.39 3.32
N HIS A 25 -6.79 -11.36 2.99
CA HIS A 25 -6.63 -12.14 1.77
C HIS A 25 -6.99 -11.39 0.47
N PHE A 26 -7.67 -10.25 0.55
CA PHE A 26 -7.79 -9.34 -0.61
C PHE A 26 -6.47 -8.65 -0.96
N GLY A 27 -5.41 -8.89 -0.19
CA GLY A 27 -4.12 -8.25 -0.38
C GLY A 27 -4.05 -6.84 0.20
N ILE A 28 -5.05 -6.42 0.96
CA ILE A 28 -5.07 -5.13 1.65
C ILE A 28 -4.13 -5.20 2.86
N ILE A 29 -3.26 -4.19 2.97
CA ILE A 29 -2.35 -4.05 4.11
C ILE A 29 -3.13 -3.44 5.27
N GLY A 30 -3.18 -4.17 6.37
CA GLY A 30 -3.77 -3.73 7.62
C GLY A 30 -2.79 -2.96 8.51
N PRO A 31 -3.22 -2.61 9.70
CA PRO A 31 -2.37 -1.92 10.66
C PRO A 31 -1.28 -2.84 11.23
N ILE A 32 -0.19 -2.22 11.67
CA ILE A 32 0.72 -2.80 12.64
C ILE A 32 -0.02 -2.81 13.98
N PRO A 33 -0.13 -3.95 14.68
CA PRO A 33 -0.78 -4.01 16.00
C PRO A 33 -0.17 -3.02 17.00
N GLN A 34 -1.00 -2.43 17.86
CA GLN A 34 -0.53 -1.45 18.85
C GLN A 34 0.60 -2.02 19.75
N SER A 35 0.53 -3.30 20.09
CA SER A 35 1.54 -4.00 20.89
C SER A 35 2.95 -4.00 20.26
N GLU A 36 3.03 -3.87 18.95
CA GLU A 36 4.31 -3.79 18.23
C GLU A 36 5.08 -2.48 18.47
N PHE A 37 4.37 -1.43 18.91
CA PHE A 37 4.97 -0.12 19.24
C PHE A 37 5.42 -0.03 20.70
N LEU A 38 5.25 -1.05 21.52
CA LEU A 38 5.72 -1.05 22.88
C LEU A 38 7.26 -1.12 22.91
N PRO A 39 7.94 -0.30 23.75
CA PRO A 39 9.40 -0.31 23.85
C PRO A 39 9.99 -1.69 24.10
N GLU A 40 9.36 -2.50 24.96
CA GLU A 40 9.78 -3.86 25.24
C GLU A 40 9.67 -4.80 24.02
N THR A 41 8.63 -4.64 23.19
CA THR A 41 8.48 -5.40 21.95
C THR A 41 9.54 -5.03 20.93
N ILE A 42 9.80 -3.74 20.76
CA ILE A 42 10.86 -3.24 19.88
C ILE A 42 12.23 -3.73 20.35
N GLN A 43 12.49 -3.68 21.67
CA GLN A 43 13.75 -4.16 22.26
C GLN A 43 13.94 -5.67 22.04
N ALA A 44 12.88 -6.47 22.19
CA ALA A 44 12.93 -7.90 21.90
C ALA A 44 13.28 -8.18 20.42
N LYS A 45 12.74 -7.39 19.48
CA LYS A 45 13.07 -7.50 18.06
C LYS A 45 14.53 -7.07 17.76
N ILE A 46 15.05 -6.06 18.44
CA ILE A 46 16.46 -5.68 18.35
C ILE A 46 17.36 -6.86 18.80
N GLN A 47 17.04 -7.46 19.94
CA GLN A 47 17.77 -8.63 20.46
C GLN A 47 17.74 -9.83 19.52
N ALA A 48 16.60 -10.06 18.85
CA ALA A 48 16.41 -11.17 17.91
C ALA A 48 17.05 -10.92 16.54
N ASN A 49 17.53 -9.69 16.24
CA ASN A 49 18.06 -9.37 14.92
C ASN A 49 19.43 -10.03 14.69
N PRO A 50 19.57 -10.93 13.67
CA PRO A 50 20.83 -11.63 13.43
C PRO A 50 22.04 -10.72 13.15
N LEU A 51 21.80 -9.52 12.59
CA LEU A 51 22.85 -8.56 12.26
C LEU A 51 23.43 -7.85 13.49
N LEU A 52 22.75 -7.95 14.65
CA LEU A 52 23.16 -7.37 15.92
C LEU A 52 23.73 -8.42 16.90
N LYS A 53 23.87 -9.66 16.43
CA LYS A 53 24.40 -10.76 17.23
C LYS A 53 25.82 -10.44 17.73
N GLY A 54 26.01 -10.58 19.04
CA GLY A 54 27.31 -10.27 19.70
C GLY A 54 27.44 -8.83 20.18
N GLN A 55 26.48 -7.95 19.92
CA GLN A 55 26.38 -6.65 20.56
C GLN A 55 25.52 -6.75 21.81
N ASP A 56 25.81 -5.89 22.81
CA ASP A 56 24.92 -5.79 23.97
C ASP A 56 23.63 -5.06 23.59
N ALA A 57 22.62 -5.84 23.25
CA ALA A 57 21.34 -5.31 22.78
C ALA A 57 20.64 -4.41 23.82
N ALA A 58 20.95 -4.55 25.12
CA ALA A 58 20.41 -3.68 26.16
C ALA A 58 20.90 -2.23 26.04
N THR A 59 22.07 -2.02 25.43
CA THR A 59 22.65 -0.68 25.17
C THR A 59 22.22 -0.09 23.85
N LEU A 60 21.62 -0.90 22.95
CA LEU A 60 21.17 -0.47 21.63
C LEU A 60 19.81 0.21 21.73
N GLN A 61 19.73 1.44 21.25
CA GLN A 61 18.49 2.18 21.15
C GLN A 61 18.21 2.53 19.68
N PRO A 62 16.95 2.40 19.21
CA PRO A 62 16.57 2.83 17.88
C PRO A 62 16.78 4.34 17.73
N LYS A 63 17.31 4.78 16.58
CA LYS A 63 17.59 6.20 16.31
C LYS A 63 16.41 6.91 15.66
N VAL A 64 15.66 6.17 14.86
CA VAL A 64 14.50 6.68 14.13
C VAL A 64 13.46 5.57 13.95
N MET A 65 12.20 5.93 14.11
CA MET A 65 11.06 5.14 13.64
C MET A 65 10.52 5.79 12.38
N THR A 66 10.29 5.01 11.34
CA THR A 66 9.56 5.47 10.14
C THR A 66 8.29 4.66 9.98
N LEU A 67 7.15 5.32 9.99
CA LEU A 67 5.83 4.73 9.82
C LEU A 67 5.12 5.31 8.61
N THR A 68 4.66 4.46 7.70
CA THR A 68 3.72 4.87 6.66
C THR A 68 2.36 5.12 7.31
N GLN A 69 2.01 6.40 7.45
CA GLN A 69 0.86 6.84 8.25
C GLN A 69 -0.48 6.52 7.57
N SER A 70 -0.50 6.44 6.22
CA SER A 70 -1.66 6.00 5.47
C SER A 70 -1.25 4.90 4.51
N THR A 71 -1.86 3.71 4.64
CA THR A 71 -1.75 2.69 3.60
C THR A 71 -2.46 3.15 2.31
N TYR A 72 -2.22 2.49 1.18
CA TYR A 72 -2.97 2.76 -0.06
C TYR A 72 -4.48 2.68 0.16
N ASP A 73 -4.92 1.65 0.88
CA ASP A 73 -6.33 1.36 1.11
C ASP A 73 -6.96 2.23 2.22
N GLY A 74 -6.17 3.15 2.82
CA GLY A 74 -6.69 4.18 3.72
C GLY A 74 -6.62 3.86 5.21
N VAL A 75 -5.86 2.84 5.63
CA VAL A 75 -5.69 2.57 7.07
C VAL A 75 -4.75 3.60 7.67
N LEU A 76 -5.23 4.35 8.65
CA LEU A 76 -4.54 5.39 9.40
C LEU A 76 -4.24 4.94 10.82
N TYR A 77 -3.21 5.55 11.42
CA TYR A 77 -2.83 5.32 12.82
C TYR A 77 -3.13 6.55 13.69
N ASN A 78 -3.47 6.32 14.95
CA ASN A 78 -3.53 7.38 15.95
C ASN A 78 -2.09 7.81 16.31
N THR A 79 -1.59 8.84 15.62
CA THR A 79 -0.22 9.34 15.77
C THR A 79 0.05 9.89 17.15
N GLU A 80 -0.96 10.47 17.82
CA GLU A 80 -0.82 10.96 19.19
C GLU A 80 -0.55 9.82 20.19
N ALA A 81 -1.22 8.68 20.00
CA ALA A 81 -0.96 7.48 20.80
C ALA A 81 0.48 6.95 20.56
N ILE A 82 0.90 6.87 19.29
CA ILE A 82 2.26 6.40 18.95
C ILE A 82 3.32 7.34 19.52
N LYS A 83 3.15 8.67 19.38
CA LYS A 83 4.07 9.65 19.97
C LYS A 83 4.20 9.48 21.47
N GLN A 84 3.08 9.24 22.18
CA GLN A 84 3.11 9.00 23.63
C GLN A 84 3.82 7.70 24.02
N MET A 85 3.61 6.62 23.29
CA MET A 85 4.23 5.32 23.55
C MET A 85 5.75 5.35 23.36
N LEU A 86 6.24 6.16 22.39
CA LEU A 86 7.63 6.17 21.97
C LEU A 86 8.42 7.38 22.46
N ASP A 87 7.79 8.38 23.10
CA ASP A 87 8.45 9.59 23.57
C ASP A 87 9.56 9.27 24.58
N GLY A 88 10.76 9.71 24.28
CA GLY A 88 11.95 9.44 25.07
C GLY A 88 12.59 8.06 24.88
N TYR A 89 11.92 7.14 24.18
CA TYR A 89 12.52 5.87 23.77
C TYR A 89 13.14 5.96 22.36
N ILE A 90 12.44 6.58 21.41
CA ILE A 90 12.97 6.82 20.07
C ILE A 90 13.09 8.33 19.85
N PRO A 91 14.30 8.86 19.63
CA PRO A 91 14.52 10.31 19.55
C PRO A 91 13.89 10.97 18.32
N ASN A 92 13.70 10.23 17.21
CA ASN A 92 13.14 10.76 15.98
C ASN A 92 11.99 9.89 15.48
N LEU A 93 10.80 10.48 15.38
CA LEU A 93 9.59 9.83 14.89
C LEU A 93 9.23 10.40 13.52
N HIS A 94 9.41 9.62 12.47
CA HIS A 94 9.09 10.01 11.11
C HIS A 94 7.79 9.32 10.65
N PHE A 95 6.81 10.12 10.27
CA PHE A 95 5.56 9.67 9.68
C PHE A 95 5.57 9.99 8.18
N ASP A 96 5.52 8.94 7.37
CA ASP A 96 5.35 9.07 5.92
C ASP A 96 3.86 9.31 5.64
N GLU A 97 3.51 10.58 5.48
CA GLU A 97 2.17 11.08 5.18
C GLU A 97 2.02 11.48 3.71
N ALA A 98 2.78 10.85 2.81
CA ALA A 98 2.72 11.14 1.39
C ALA A 98 1.30 11.04 0.80
N TRP A 99 0.43 10.24 1.42
CA TRP A 99 -0.96 10.06 1.04
C TRP A 99 -1.96 10.71 2.02
N LEU A 100 -1.47 11.65 2.88
CA LEU A 100 -2.30 12.24 3.93
C LEU A 100 -2.10 13.75 4.12
N PRO A 101 -1.70 14.55 3.11
CA PRO A 101 -1.45 15.99 3.31
C PRO A 101 -2.71 16.80 3.61
N HIS A 102 -3.92 16.27 3.34
CA HIS A 102 -5.22 16.90 3.57
C HIS A 102 -5.69 16.82 5.03
N ALA A 103 -5.18 15.86 5.80
CA ALA A 103 -5.73 15.53 7.11
C ALA A 103 -5.66 16.67 8.14
N ALA A 104 -4.63 17.51 8.08
CA ALA A 104 -4.46 18.63 9.00
C ALA A 104 -5.55 19.71 8.86
N PHE A 105 -6.26 19.75 7.75
CA PHE A 105 -7.21 20.80 7.40
C PHE A 105 -8.67 20.47 7.75
N HIS A 106 -8.93 19.26 8.24
CA HIS A 106 -10.28 18.85 8.61
C HIS A 106 -10.31 18.16 9.98
N PRO A 107 -11.25 18.55 10.90
CA PRO A 107 -11.33 18.00 12.25
C PRO A 107 -11.64 16.51 12.30
N PHE A 108 -12.20 15.94 11.23
CA PHE A 108 -12.47 14.50 11.09
C PHE A 108 -11.23 13.65 11.39
N TYR A 109 -10.04 14.08 10.95
CA TYR A 109 -8.81 13.32 11.12
C TYR A 109 -8.15 13.50 12.50
N GLY A 110 -8.51 14.54 13.25
CA GLY A 110 -8.17 14.74 14.66
C GLY A 110 -6.75 14.34 15.07
N THR A 111 -6.61 13.17 15.70
CA THR A 111 -5.34 12.62 16.19
C THR A 111 -4.63 11.71 15.18
N PHE A 112 -5.15 11.59 13.96
CA PHE A 112 -4.67 10.67 12.92
C PHE A 112 -3.70 11.31 11.92
N HIS A 113 -3.04 12.40 12.29
CA HIS A 113 -1.96 12.99 11.49
C HIS A 113 -0.82 13.49 12.39
N ALA A 114 0.41 13.49 11.88
CA ALA A 114 1.62 13.66 12.67
C ALA A 114 1.74 15.03 13.35
N MET A 115 1.31 16.10 12.69
CA MET A 115 1.43 17.49 13.17
C MET A 115 0.21 17.96 13.98
N GLY A 116 -0.59 17.04 14.51
CA GLY A 116 -1.74 17.35 15.37
C GLY A 116 -1.36 18.13 16.62
N LYS A 117 -2.18 19.12 16.99
CA LYS A 117 -1.93 20.01 18.14
C LYS A 117 -2.68 19.59 19.41
N LYS A 118 -3.51 18.55 19.36
CA LYS A 118 -4.50 18.25 20.39
C LYS A 118 -3.90 17.96 21.80
N ARG A 119 -2.66 17.42 21.85
CA ARG A 119 -1.97 17.07 23.10
C ARG A 119 -0.58 17.73 23.25
N GLY A 120 -0.25 18.66 22.36
CA GLY A 120 1.03 19.35 22.39
C GLY A 120 2.19 18.56 21.74
N ARG A 121 3.39 19.08 21.92
CA ARG A 121 4.62 18.48 21.40
C ARG A 121 5.09 17.36 22.32
N PRO A 122 5.71 16.28 21.80
CA PRO A 122 6.42 15.31 22.62
C PRO A 122 7.47 15.98 23.50
N LYS A 123 7.79 15.38 24.64
CA LYS A 123 8.77 15.95 25.55
C LYS A 123 10.19 15.85 24.99
N LYS A 124 10.57 14.68 24.48
CA LYS A 124 11.94 14.37 24.05
C LYS A 124 12.09 14.05 22.58
N SER A 125 11.05 13.47 21.95
CA SER A 125 11.15 12.98 20.58
C SER A 125 10.81 14.07 19.58
N MET A 126 11.67 14.26 18.57
CA MET A 126 11.41 15.09 17.41
C MET A 126 10.42 14.39 16.48
N VAL A 127 9.51 15.12 15.85
CA VAL A 127 8.54 14.57 14.90
C VAL A 127 8.80 15.12 13.50
N TYR A 128 8.86 14.22 12.53
CA TYR A 128 9.00 14.52 11.13
C TYR A 128 7.80 13.98 10.35
N SER A 129 7.30 14.74 9.38
CA SER A 129 6.30 14.28 8.45
C SER A 129 6.71 14.60 7.03
N THR A 130 6.64 13.61 6.14
CA THR A 130 6.85 13.79 4.71
C THR A 130 5.50 13.73 4.00
N GLN A 131 5.15 14.79 3.25
CA GLN A 131 3.87 14.92 2.57
C GLN A 131 4.06 15.17 1.08
N SER A 132 3.36 14.42 0.25
CA SER A 132 3.30 14.65 -1.20
C SER A 132 2.11 15.57 -1.52
N ILE A 133 2.39 16.83 -1.71
CA ILE A 133 1.37 17.85 -1.99
C ILE A 133 0.69 17.59 -3.35
N HIS A 134 1.44 17.05 -4.31
CA HIS A 134 0.96 16.74 -5.65
C HIS A 134 -0.04 15.56 -5.72
N LYS A 135 -0.20 14.76 -4.65
CA LYS A 135 -1.09 13.60 -4.69
C LYS A 135 -2.54 13.92 -4.36
N LEU A 136 -2.76 14.81 -3.40
CA LEU A 136 -4.09 15.07 -2.84
C LEU A 136 -4.47 16.54 -2.77
N LEU A 137 -3.48 17.43 -2.82
CA LEU A 137 -3.69 18.88 -2.85
C LEU A 137 -3.35 19.44 -4.25
N ALA A 138 -3.33 20.75 -4.39
CA ALA A 138 -3.18 21.40 -5.70
C ALA A 138 -1.72 21.56 -6.20
N GLY A 139 -0.76 20.86 -5.59
CA GLY A 139 0.64 20.86 -6.05
C GLY A 139 0.82 20.14 -7.38
N ILE A 140 1.68 20.65 -8.24
CA ILE A 140 2.08 19.94 -9.47
C ILE A 140 3.03 18.78 -9.14
N SER A 141 3.24 17.86 -10.10
CA SER A 141 4.10 16.67 -9.91
C SER A 141 5.45 17.05 -9.27
N GLN A 142 5.89 16.24 -8.31
CA GLN A 142 7.07 16.40 -7.45
C GLN A 142 6.90 17.39 -6.28
N ALA A 143 5.81 18.16 -6.19
CA ALA A 143 5.55 19.03 -5.04
C ALA A 143 5.42 18.21 -3.75
N SER A 144 6.29 18.48 -2.78
CA SER A 144 6.33 17.77 -1.49
C SER A 144 6.83 18.66 -0.38
N HIS A 145 6.46 18.33 0.87
CA HIS A 145 6.93 19.01 2.06
C HIS A 145 7.57 18.03 3.04
N VAL A 146 8.58 18.50 3.76
CA VAL A 146 9.06 17.89 4.99
C VAL A 146 8.72 18.83 6.12
N LEU A 147 7.83 18.41 7.01
CA LEU A 147 7.44 19.17 8.19
C LEU A 147 8.20 18.63 9.39
N VAL A 148 8.69 19.54 10.25
CA VAL A 148 9.45 19.19 11.46
C VAL A 148 8.80 19.86 12.66
N GLN A 149 8.53 19.10 13.70
CA GLN A 149 8.08 19.59 14.98
C GLN A 149 9.15 19.32 16.04
N ASP A 150 9.68 20.40 16.59
CA ASP A 150 10.58 20.33 17.74
C ASP A 150 9.89 19.65 18.92
N SER A 151 10.65 18.93 19.73
CA SER A 151 10.17 18.48 21.03
C SER A 151 10.21 19.63 22.07
N GLN A 152 9.79 19.35 23.31
CA GLN A 152 9.93 20.36 24.36
C GLN A 152 11.38 20.55 24.77
N ASP A 153 12.16 19.47 24.81
CA ASP A 153 13.55 19.46 25.32
C ASP A 153 14.60 19.66 24.21
N HIS A 154 14.24 19.45 22.93
CA HIS A 154 15.17 19.52 21.79
C HIS A 154 14.60 20.34 20.64
N GLN A 155 15.49 21.10 20.01
CA GLN A 155 15.19 21.88 18.81
C GLN A 155 16.01 21.36 17.63
N LEU A 156 15.47 21.51 16.44
CA LEU A 156 16.16 21.18 15.20
C LEU A 156 17.37 22.12 15.01
N ASP A 157 18.54 21.53 14.84
CA ASP A 157 19.68 22.25 14.30
C ASP A 157 19.43 22.52 12.80
N ARG A 158 19.02 23.75 12.51
CA ARG A 158 18.64 24.13 11.13
C ARG A 158 19.82 24.11 10.18
N HIS A 159 21.03 24.37 10.67
CA HIS A 159 22.23 24.34 9.83
C HIS A 159 22.55 22.90 9.41
N LEU A 160 22.65 21.98 10.36
CA LEU A 160 22.91 20.58 10.07
C LEU A 160 21.78 19.94 9.23
N PHE A 161 20.53 20.31 9.49
CA PHE A 161 19.41 19.85 8.68
C PHE A 161 19.51 20.33 7.24
N ASN A 162 19.87 21.62 7.02
CA ASN A 162 20.03 22.17 5.69
C ASN A 162 21.18 21.53 4.91
N GLU A 163 22.31 21.24 5.57
CA GLU A 163 23.42 20.51 4.95
C GLU A 163 22.98 19.11 4.50
N ALA A 164 22.29 18.36 5.36
CA ALA A 164 21.74 17.06 5.01
C ALA A 164 20.68 17.15 3.88
N TYR A 165 19.82 18.17 3.92
CA TYR A 165 18.83 18.41 2.88
C TYR A 165 19.49 18.67 1.52
N LEU A 166 20.50 19.54 1.47
CA LEU A 166 21.22 19.90 0.23
C LEU A 166 21.96 18.71 -0.39
N MET A 167 22.38 17.73 0.40
CA MET A 167 22.98 16.50 -0.12
C MET A 167 22.00 15.62 -0.93
N HIS A 168 20.69 15.78 -0.72
CA HIS A 168 19.66 14.93 -1.28
C HIS A 168 18.67 15.65 -2.21
N THR A 169 18.89 16.94 -2.42
CA THR A 169 18.02 17.78 -3.30
C THR A 169 18.80 18.39 -4.44
N SER A 170 18.06 18.90 -5.44
CA SER A 170 18.66 19.67 -6.52
C SER A 170 19.13 21.04 -6.02
N THR A 171 20.29 21.48 -6.49
CA THR A 171 20.79 22.86 -6.29
C THR A 171 20.09 23.88 -7.19
N SER A 172 19.26 23.42 -8.14
CA SER A 172 18.52 24.25 -9.10
C SER A 172 17.03 24.15 -8.79
N PRO A 173 16.47 25.04 -7.94
CA PRO A 173 15.07 24.97 -7.55
C PRO A 173 14.14 25.23 -8.74
N GLN A 174 13.08 24.42 -8.82
CA GLN A 174 12.01 24.57 -9.78
C GLN A 174 10.94 25.52 -9.21
N TYR A 175 10.96 26.79 -9.63
CA TYR A 175 10.03 27.80 -9.13
C TYR A 175 8.56 27.46 -9.36
N SER A 176 8.22 26.78 -10.46
CA SER A 176 6.86 26.32 -10.71
C SER A 176 6.36 25.32 -9.67
N ILE A 177 7.23 24.42 -9.21
CA ILE A 177 6.91 23.47 -8.13
C ILE A 177 6.71 24.20 -6.81
N ILE A 178 7.62 25.12 -6.47
CA ILE A 178 7.54 25.93 -5.24
C ILE A 178 6.26 26.77 -5.26
N ALA A 179 5.98 27.47 -6.36
CA ALA A 179 4.77 28.27 -6.52
C ALA A 179 3.49 27.42 -6.39
N SER A 180 3.50 26.19 -6.92
CA SER A 180 2.35 25.29 -6.76
C SER A 180 2.12 24.87 -5.30
N CYS A 181 3.19 24.71 -4.50
CA CYS A 181 3.07 24.48 -3.06
C CYS A 181 2.45 25.68 -2.33
N ASP A 182 2.84 26.90 -2.72
CA ASP A 182 2.30 28.14 -2.15
C ASP A 182 0.83 28.31 -2.49
N VAL A 183 0.45 28.08 -3.75
CA VAL A 183 -0.96 28.07 -4.18
C VAL A 183 -1.76 27.02 -3.41
N ALA A 184 -1.22 25.78 -3.28
CA ALA A 184 -1.87 24.73 -2.51
C ALA A 184 -2.06 25.14 -1.04
N ALA A 185 -1.07 25.78 -0.42
CA ALA A 185 -1.17 26.29 0.94
C ALA A 185 -2.28 27.36 1.06
N SER A 186 -2.32 28.32 0.15
CA SER A 186 -3.36 29.36 0.13
C SER A 186 -4.77 28.80 -0.07
N MET A 187 -4.93 27.77 -0.90
CA MET A 187 -6.23 27.09 -1.06
C MET A 187 -6.67 26.39 0.23
N MET A 188 -5.72 25.94 1.03
CA MET A 188 -6.00 25.23 2.30
C MET A 188 -6.13 26.16 3.51
N GLU A 189 -6.00 27.48 3.35
CA GLU A 189 -6.28 28.45 4.41
C GLU A 189 -7.76 28.39 4.84
N PRO A 190 -8.03 28.52 6.16
CA PRO A 190 -9.41 28.51 6.65
C PRO A 190 -10.27 29.66 6.06
N PRO A 191 -11.54 29.42 5.67
CA PRO A 191 -12.28 28.15 5.79
C PRO A 191 -12.13 27.22 4.57
N GLY A 192 -11.39 27.64 3.53
CA GLY A 192 -11.29 26.96 2.24
C GLY A 192 -10.86 25.49 2.36
N GLY A 193 -9.78 25.23 3.09
CA GLY A 193 -9.24 23.87 3.25
C GLY A 193 -10.23 22.91 3.89
N THR A 194 -10.94 23.34 4.93
CA THR A 194 -11.97 22.52 5.57
C THR A 194 -13.10 22.18 4.59
N ALA A 195 -13.56 23.16 3.82
CA ALA A 195 -14.64 22.95 2.84
C ALA A 195 -14.20 22.00 1.71
N LEU A 196 -12.97 22.14 1.18
CA LEU A 196 -12.45 21.27 0.13
C LEU A 196 -12.30 19.81 0.58
N VAL A 197 -11.84 19.59 1.81
CA VAL A 197 -11.73 18.23 2.37
C VAL A 197 -13.11 17.65 2.67
N GLU A 198 -14.03 18.44 3.23
CA GLU A 198 -15.42 18.04 3.47
C GLU A 198 -16.09 17.58 2.16
N GLU A 199 -15.92 18.35 1.07
CA GLU A 199 -16.46 17.99 -0.25
C GLU A 199 -15.91 16.64 -0.73
N SER A 200 -14.59 16.43 -0.60
CA SER A 200 -13.95 15.16 -1.01
C SER A 200 -14.50 13.97 -0.21
N ILE A 201 -14.73 14.14 1.09
CA ILE A 201 -15.33 13.13 1.95
C ILE A 201 -16.78 12.89 1.55
N ALA A 202 -17.57 13.93 1.30
CA ALA A 202 -18.96 13.83 0.89
C ALA A 202 -19.10 13.05 -0.43
N GLU A 203 -18.29 13.38 -1.44
CA GLU A 203 -18.28 12.69 -2.72
C GLU A 203 -17.88 11.19 -2.58
N ALA A 204 -16.91 10.89 -1.73
CA ALA A 204 -16.53 9.50 -1.44
C ALA A 204 -17.66 8.71 -0.75
N LEU A 205 -18.41 9.34 0.15
CA LEU A 205 -19.56 8.73 0.79
C LEU A 205 -20.71 8.53 -0.19
N ASP A 206 -20.99 9.50 -1.05
CA ASP A 206 -22.02 9.39 -2.08
C ASP A 206 -21.71 8.28 -3.08
N PHE A 207 -20.44 8.12 -3.48
CA PHE A 207 -19.99 6.99 -4.27
C PHE A 207 -20.30 5.65 -3.56
N ARG A 208 -19.94 5.53 -2.28
CA ARG A 208 -20.20 4.30 -1.50
C ARG A 208 -21.70 4.00 -1.40
N ARG A 209 -22.55 5.03 -1.22
CA ARG A 209 -24.02 4.89 -1.22
C ARG A 209 -24.53 4.45 -2.59
N ALA A 210 -24.01 5.05 -3.67
CA ALA A 210 -24.37 4.66 -5.04
C ALA A 210 -24.03 3.19 -5.32
N MET A 211 -22.82 2.74 -4.96
CA MET A 211 -22.41 1.35 -5.13
C MET A 211 -23.32 0.37 -4.37
N ARG A 212 -23.72 0.71 -3.12
CA ARG A 212 -24.68 -0.10 -2.34
C ARG A 212 -26.06 -0.12 -2.94
N LYS A 213 -26.51 1.02 -3.49
CA LYS A 213 -27.82 1.07 -4.14
C LYS A 213 -27.85 0.14 -5.35
N VAL A 214 -26.81 0.16 -6.18
CA VAL A 214 -26.70 -0.74 -7.32
C VAL A 214 -26.66 -2.21 -6.87
N ASP A 215 -25.92 -2.54 -5.80
CA ASP A 215 -25.89 -3.89 -5.21
C ASP A 215 -27.30 -4.34 -4.77
N ALA A 216 -28.04 -3.45 -4.11
CA ALA A 216 -29.42 -3.73 -3.70
C ALA A 216 -30.37 -3.90 -4.89
N ASP A 217 -30.20 -3.12 -5.95
CA ASP A 217 -31.02 -3.20 -7.19
C ASP A 217 -30.78 -4.52 -7.93
N TYR A 218 -29.54 -5.06 -7.93
CA TYR A 218 -29.22 -6.38 -8.48
C TYR A 218 -29.70 -7.54 -7.58
N GLY A 219 -29.89 -7.29 -6.27
CA GLY A 219 -30.45 -8.26 -5.33
C GLY A 219 -29.53 -9.44 -5.07
N LYS A 220 -29.85 -10.64 -5.64
CA LYS A 220 -29.05 -11.86 -5.44
C LYS A 220 -27.94 -12.05 -6.49
N ASP A 221 -27.93 -11.21 -7.50
CA ASP A 221 -26.91 -11.25 -8.52
C ASP A 221 -25.62 -10.58 -8.02
N TRP A 222 -24.51 -10.87 -8.68
CA TRP A 222 -23.24 -10.35 -8.25
C TRP A 222 -23.06 -8.85 -8.56
N TRP A 223 -22.35 -8.15 -7.69
CA TRP A 223 -21.90 -6.78 -7.90
C TRP A 223 -20.55 -6.54 -7.24
N PHE A 224 -19.92 -5.45 -7.58
CA PHE A 224 -18.71 -4.93 -6.96
C PHE A 224 -19.02 -4.31 -5.60
N LYS A 225 -18.15 -4.55 -4.59
CA LYS A 225 -18.35 -4.01 -3.24
C LYS A 225 -17.25 -3.04 -2.89
N VAL A 226 -17.58 -1.98 -2.16
CA VAL A 226 -16.59 -1.07 -1.61
C VAL A 226 -16.20 -1.54 -0.22
N TRP A 227 -14.95 -1.92 -0.04
CA TRP A 227 -14.41 -2.35 1.24
C TRP A 227 -14.49 -1.21 2.27
N GLY A 228 -14.99 -1.50 3.47
CA GLY A 228 -15.17 -0.53 4.53
C GLY A 228 -16.29 -0.91 5.49
N PRO A 229 -16.61 -0.04 6.48
CA PRO A 229 -17.69 -0.27 7.42
C PRO A 229 -19.03 -0.50 6.73
N GLU A 230 -19.83 -1.43 7.24
CA GLU A 230 -21.16 -1.72 6.69
C GLU A 230 -22.16 -0.58 6.94
N ASN A 231 -22.08 0.05 8.10
CA ASN A 231 -22.98 1.14 8.47
C ASN A 231 -22.36 2.49 8.08
N LEU A 232 -22.72 2.99 6.90
CA LEU A 232 -22.49 4.39 6.57
C LEU A 232 -23.61 5.21 7.21
N VAL A 233 -23.24 6.27 7.92
CA VAL A 233 -24.21 7.20 8.48
C VAL A 233 -25.02 7.81 7.35
N GLU A 234 -26.35 7.77 7.47
CA GLU A 234 -27.26 8.26 6.43
C GLU A 234 -27.17 9.78 6.26
N ASP A 235 -26.86 10.49 7.35
CA ASP A 235 -26.82 11.96 7.39
C ASP A 235 -25.39 12.49 7.52
N GLY A 236 -24.82 12.98 6.43
CA GLY A 236 -23.55 13.70 6.40
C GLY A 236 -22.30 12.82 6.47
N VAL A 237 -21.18 13.44 6.84
CA VAL A 237 -19.85 12.80 6.91
C VAL A 237 -19.75 11.75 8.03
N GLY A 238 -20.69 11.74 8.95
CA GLY A 238 -20.62 10.93 10.16
C GLY A 238 -19.55 11.45 11.15
N ARG A 239 -19.44 10.81 12.30
CA ARG A 239 -18.36 11.10 13.23
C ARG A 239 -17.11 10.32 12.83
N ALA A 240 -15.93 10.86 13.13
CA ALA A 240 -14.67 10.13 12.99
C ALA A 240 -14.74 8.74 13.67
N ASP A 241 -15.49 8.63 14.78
CA ASP A 241 -15.68 7.38 15.52
C ASP A 241 -16.36 6.26 14.69
N ASP A 242 -17.16 6.59 13.66
CA ASP A 242 -17.80 5.60 12.81
C ASP A 242 -16.81 4.91 11.85
N TRP A 243 -15.70 5.59 11.57
CA TRP A 243 -14.61 5.11 10.71
C TRP A 243 -13.43 4.53 11.50
N VAL A 244 -13.45 4.64 12.83
CA VAL A 244 -12.47 4.01 13.70
C VAL A 244 -12.65 2.50 13.64
N ILE A 245 -11.55 1.81 13.40
CA ILE A 245 -11.52 0.35 13.41
C ILE A 245 -11.65 -0.10 14.86
N LYS A 246 -12.74 -0.81 15.17
CA LYS A 246 -13.04 -1.29 16.52
C LYS A 246 -12.59 -2.72 16.69
N ALA A 247 -12.13 -3.07 17.89
CA ALA A 247 -11.84 -4.44 18.25
C ALA A 247 -13.11 -5.30 18.16
N GLU A 248 -12.94 -6.55 17.74
CA GLU A 248 -14.03 -7.52 17.80
C GLU A 248 -14.32 -7.86 19.28
N LYS A 249 -15.56 -7.70 19.70
CA LYS A 249 -15.97 -8.14 21.03
C LYS A 249 -16.03 -9.66 21.06
N LYS A 250 -15.09 -10.29 21.76
CA LYS A 250 -15.15 -11.71 22.07
C LYS A 250 -16.52 -12.05 22.69
N GLY A 251 -17.31 -12.90 22.05
CA GLY A 251 -18.50 -13.52 22.63
C GLY A 251 -19.86 -12.99 22.19
N GLN A 252 -19.98 -12.03 21.27
CA GLN A 252 -21.31 -11.59 20.78
C GLN A 252 -21.76 -12.24 19.47
N SER A 253 -20.90 -12.96 18.78
CA SER A 253 -21.30 -13.73 17.58
C SER A 253 -21.57 -15.18 17.94
N LYS A 254 -22.85 -15.54 17.99
CA LYS A 254 -23.31 -16.95 18.03
C LYS A 254 -23.29 -17.61 16.64
N LYS A 255 -22.75 -16.97 15.64
CA LYS A 255 -22.53 -17.51 14.28
C LYS A 255 -21.07 -17.32 13.90
N ALA A 256 -20.45 -18.38 13.47
CA ALA A 256 -19.05 -18.47 13.02
C ALA A 256 -18.74 -17.63 11.75
N ASP A 257 -19.67 -16.79 11.29
CA ASP A 257 -19.61 -16.03 10.04
C ASP A 257 -19.46 -14.52 10.19
N ALA A 258 -19.31 -13.99 11.42
CA ALA A 258 -19.07 -12.57 11.59
C ALA A 258 -17.57 -12.28 11.66
N THR A 259 -16.85 -12.51 10.55
CA THR A 259 -15.55 -11.89 10.32
C THR A 259 -15.75 -10.37 10.29
N SER A 260 -14.92 -9.64 11.04
CA SER A 260 -14.94 -8.17 10.95
C SER A 260 -14.75 -7.76 9.48
N TRP A 261 -15.44 -6.74 9.03
CA TRP A 261 -15.38 -6.26 7.65
C TRP A 261 -13.95 -6.02 7.13
N HIS A 262 -12.98 -5.77 8.03
CA HIS A 262 -11.59 -5.48 7.66
C HIS A 262 -10.71 -6.73 7.47
N GLY A 263 -10.97 -7.84 8.16
CA GLY A 263 -10.21 -9.08 8.02
C GLY A 263 -8.77 -9.05 8.57
N PHE A 264 -8.47 -8.18 9.53
CA PHE A 264 -7.12 -8.03 10.10
C PHE A 264 -6.93 -8.72 11.47
N GLY A 265 -7.96 -9.37 11.98
CA GLY A 265 -7.95 -9.96 13.32
C GLY A 265 -8.20 -8.94 14.44
N GLU A 266 -7.73 -9.25 15.65
CA GLU A 266 -7.92 -8.38 16.82
C GLU A 266 -7.06 -7.12 16.71
N LEU A 267 -7.68 -5.95 16.82
CA LEU A 267 -7.06 -4.63 16.82
C LEU A 267 -7.45 -3.85 18.05
N ALA A 268 -6.62 -2.91 18.48
CA ALA A 268 -6.92 -2.02 19.60
C ALA A 268 -7.97 -0.97 19.20
N ASP A 269 -8.99 -0.77 20.07
CA ASP A 269 -10.00 0.25 19.84
C ASP A 269 -9.39 1.64 19.74
N GLY A 270 -9.80 2.40 18.72
CA GLY A 270 -9.40 3.80 18.54
C GLY A 270 -7.94 4.02 18.11
N PHE A 271 -7.19 2.95 17.88
CA PHE A 271 -5.80 3.05 17.44
C PHE A 271 -5.68 3.26 15.93
N ASN A 272 -6.64 2.77 15.16
CA ASN A 272 -6.67 2.89 13.70
C ASN A 272 -8.03 3.40 13.22
N MET A 273 -8.02 4.05 12.05
CA MET A 273 -9.25 4.39 11.33
C MET A 273 -9.07 4.15 9.82
N LEU A 274 -10.18 4.06 9.10
CA LEU A 274 -10.21 4.04 7.65
C LEU A 274 -10.49 5.45 7.13
N ASP A 275 -9.67 5.92 6.20
CA ASP A 275 -9.87 7.20 5.50
C ASP A 275 -11.00 7.04 4.46
N PRO A 276 -12.13 7.76 4.60
CA PRO A 276 -13.28 7.60 3.70
C PRO A 276 -13.00 7.96 2.24
N ILE A 277 -12.06 8.90 1.99
CA ILE A 277 -11.71 9.35 0.62
C ILE A 277 -10.91 8.30 -0.16
N LYS A 278 -10.50 7.23 0.49
CA LYS A 278 -9.80 6.09 -0.11
C LYS A 278 -10.75 4.92 -0.23
N ALA A 279 -11.09 4.56 -1.45
CA ALA A 279 -12.07 3.51 -1.73
C ALA A 279 -11.44 2.34 -2.46
N THR A 280 -11.37 1.19 -1.79
CA THR A 280 -10.97 -0.07 -2.40
C THR A 280 -12.23 -0.82 -2.82
N ILE A 281 -12.33 -1.10 -4.11
CA ILE A 281 -13.41 -1.88 -4.71
C ILE A 281 -12.97 -3.33 -4.77
N VAL A 282 -13.79 -4.23 -4.24
CA VAL A 282 -13.60 -5.67 -4.26
C VAL A 282 -14.42 -6.26 -5.39
N THR A 283 -13.80 -7.11 -6.20
CA THR A 283 -14.44 -7.86 -7.28
C THR A 283 -14.84 -9.25 -6.78
N PRO A 284 -15.88 -9.90 -7.33
CA PRO A 284 -16.31 -11.24 -6.96
C PRO A 284 -15.23 -12.30 -7.18
N GLY A 285 -15.29 -13.39 -6.38
CA GLY A 285 -14.49 -14.59 -6.59
C GLY A 285 -13.48 -14.92 -5.51
N LEU A 286 -13.22 -14.00 -4.58
CA LEU A 286 -12.38 -14.24 -3.40
C LEU A 286 -13.08 -13.72 -2.15
N ARG A 287 -13.09 -14.52 -1.10
CA ARG A 287 -13.65 -14.16 0.21
C ARG A 287 -12.58 -13.62 1.14
N LEU A 288 -13.02 -12.93 2.17
CA LEU A 288 -12.12 -12.31 3.16
C LEU A 288 -11.27 -13.35 3.93
N ASP A 289 -11.76 -14.56 4.07
CA ASP A 289 -11.06 -15.70 4.69
C ASP A 289 -10.02 -16.39 3.76
N GLY A 290 -9.93 -15.94 2.50
CA GLY A 290 -9.01 -16.48 1.51
C GLY A 290 -9.57 -17.61 0.67
N THR A 291 -10.84 -18.00 0.88
CA THR A 291 -11.48 -19.03 0.04
C THR A 291 -11.91 -18.44 -1.31
N PHE A 292 -11.70 -19.21 -2.37
CA PHE A 292 -12.17 -18.86 -3.71
C PHE A 292 -13.60 -19.37 -3.90
N ASP A 293 -14.43 -18.56 -4.56
CA ASP A 293 -15.73 -18.98 -5.05
C ASP A 293 -15.55 -19.82 -6.33
N ASP A 294 -16.60 -20.51 -6.80
CA ASP A 294 -16.53 -21.29 -8.03
C ASP A 294 -16.32 -20.43 -9.28
N VAL A 295 -16.65 -19.15 -9.19
CA VAL A 295 -16.54 -18.17 -10.27
C VAL A 295 -15.96 -16.88 -9.71
N GLY A 296 -15.06 -16.25 -10.46
CA GLY A 296 -14.48 -15.00 -10.04
C GLY A 296 -14.13 -14.05 -11.17
N ILE A 297 -13.99 -12.78 -10.81
CA ILE A 297 -13.66 -11.69 -11.73
C ILE A 297 -12.33 -11.07 -11.27
N PRO A 298 -11.20 -11.48 -11.89
CA PRO A 298 -9.89 -10.90 -11.56
C PRO A 298 -9.86 -9.39 -11.80
N ALA A 299 -9.39 -8.64 -10.81
CA ALA A 299 -9.40 -7.17 -10.88
C ALA A 299 -8.54 -6.62 -12.04
N SER A 300 -7.52 -7.36 -12.48
CA SER A 300 -6.67 -6.95 -13.61
C SER A 300 -7.45 -6.81 -14.93
N ILE A 301 -8.50 -7.61 -15.15
CA ILE A 301 -9.36 -7.49 -16.31
C ILE A 301 -10.25 -6.26 -16.20
N VAL A 302 -10.86 -6.06 -15.01
CA VAL A 302 -11.71 -4.89 -14.72
C VAL A 302 -10.94 -3.59 -14.90
N THR A 303 -9.72 -3.52 -14.38
CA THR A 303 -8.93 -2.28 -14.44
C THR A 303 -8.42 -1.96 -15.85
N LYS A 304 -8.17 -2.98 -16.68
CA LYS A 304 -7.89 -2.76 -18.11
C LYS A 304 -9.13 -2.23 -18.85
N PHE A 305 -10.29 -2.79 -18.56
CA PHE A 305 -11.55 -2.30 -19.08
C PHE A 305 -11.78 -0.84 -18.68
N LEU A 306 -11.62 -0.51 -17.42
CA LEU A 306 -11.75 0.86 -16.92
C LEU A 306 -10.78 1.82 -17.60
N ALA A 307 -9.53 1.41 -17.83
CA ALA A 307 -8.52 2.23 -18.51
C ALA A 307 -8.91 2.59 -19.94
N GLU A 308 -9.44 1.64 -20.73
CA GLU A 308 -9.94 1.90 -22.08
C GLU A 308 -11.23 2.75 -22.07
N HIS A 309 -11.91 2.86 -20.91
CA HIS A 309 -13.08 3.74 -20.70
C HIS A 309 -12.72 5.06 -20.01
N GLY A 310 -11.42 5.41 -19.95
CA GLY A 310 -10.92 6.69 -19.42
C GLY A 310 -10.89 6.78 -17.90
N VAL A 311 -10.97 5.65 -17.18
CA VAL A 311 -10.86 5.58 -15.72
C VAL A 311 -9.56 4.86 -15.33
N ILE A 312 -8.61 5.62 -14.78
CA ILE A 312 -7.33 5.08 -14.31
C ILE A 312 -7.43 4.86 -12.81
N VAL A 313 -7.11 3.66 -12.35
CA VAL A 313 -7.08 3.29 -10.94
C VAL A 313 -5.66 3.43 -10.38
N GLU A 314 -5.56 3.68 -9.08
CA GLU A 314 -4.26 3.89 -8.41
C GLU A 314 -3.53 2.58 -8.08
N LYS A 315 -4.27 1.52 -7.82
CA LYS A 315 -3.72 0.21 -7.48
C LYS A 315 -4.65 -0.90 -7.96
N THR A 316 -4.08 -1.97 -8.50
CA THR A 316 -4.79 -3.21 -8.84
C THR A 316 -4.23 -4.35 -7.98
N GLY A 317 -5.10 -5.13 -7.36
CA GLY A 317 -4.78 -6.38 -6.65
C GLY A 317 -5.30 -7.58 -7.42
N LEU A 318 -5.39 -8.76 -6.76
CA LEU A 318 -5.95 -9.96 -7.38
C LEU A 318 -7.47 -9.80 -7.63
N TYR A 319 -8.21 -9.43 -6.56
CA TYR A 319 -9.66 -9.22 -6.57
C TYR A 319 -10.03 -7.87 -5.94
N SER A 320 -9.19 -6.89 -6.07
CA SER A 320 -9.48 -5.53 -5.61
C SER A 320 -8.73 -4.51 -6.44
N PHE A 321 -9.31 -3.33 -6.54
CA PHE A 321 -8.62 -2.16 -7.07
C PHE A 321 -8.98 -0.93 -6.25
N PHE A 322 -8.10 0.07 -6.27
CA PHE A 322 -8.19 1.22 -5.40
C PHE A 322 -8.33 2.51 -6.19
N ILE A 323 -9.23 3.37 -5.74
CA ILE A 323 -9.43 4.74 -6.22
C ILE A 323 -9.37 5.73 -5.08
N MET A 324 -9.11 6.99 -5.41
CA MET A 324 -8.95 8.06 -4.44
C MET A 324 -9.77 9.29 -4.82
N PHE A 325 -10.45 9.86 -3.81
CA PHE A 325 -11.22 11.09 -3.94
C PHE A 325 -10.37 12.28 -3.52
N THR A 326 -9.68 12.89 -4.48
CA THR A 326 -8.87 14.10 -4.24
C THR A 326 -9.75 15.34 -4.21
N ILE A 327 -9.22 16.47 -3.71
CA ILE A 327 -9.93 17.76 -3.85
C ILE A 327 -10.23 18.06 -5.33
N GLY A 328 -11.43 18.57 -5.58
CA GLY A 328 -11.93 18.84 -6.94
C GLY A 328 -12.48 17.63 -7.69
N ILE A 329 -12.61 16.46 -7.04
CA ILE A 329 -13.38 15.35 -7.61
C ILE A 329 -14.87 15.73 -7.64
N THR A 330 -15.56 15.35 -8.71
CA THR A 330 -16.97 15.66 -8.89
C THR A 330 -17.80 14.40 -9.08
N LYS A 331 -19.09 14.50 -8.76
CA LYS A 331 -20.08 13.43 -8.96
C LYS A 331 -20.05 12.88 -10.40
N GLY A 332 -19.89 13.72 -11.40
CA GLY A 332 -19.80 13.30 -12.80
C GLY A 332 -18.68 12.29 -13.06
N ARG A 333 -17.52 12.50 -12.43
CA ARG A 333 -16.34 11.63 -12.60
C ARG A 333 -16.53 10.25 -11.97
N TRP A 334 -16.98 10.18 -10.72
CA TRP A 334 -17.15 8.87 -10.10
C TRP A 334 -18.40 8.13 -10.61
N ASN A 335 -19.45 8.85 -11.10
CA ASN A 335 -20.57 8.22 -11.82
C ASN A 335 -20.11 7.53 -13.11
N SER A 336 -19.13 8.08 -13.82
CA SER A 336 -18.54 7.41 -14.99
C SER A 336 -17.93 6.04 -14.61
N LEU A 337 -17.28 5.95 -13.43
CA LEU A 337 -16.80 4.66 -12.92
C LEU A 337 -17.97 3.70 -12.65
N VAL A 338 -19.03 4.14 -11.95
CA VAL A 338 -20.18 3.26 -11.66
C VAL A 338 -20.83 2.77 -12.95
N THR A 339 -21.00 3.67 -13.93
CA THR A 339 -21.55 3.31 -15.26
C THR A 339 -20.65 2.32 -15.99
N ALA A 340 -19.33 2.51 -15.96
CA ALA A 340 -18.39 1.58 -16.59
C ALA A 340 -18.44 0.20 -15.91
N LEU A 341 -18.59 0.13 -14.59
CA LEU A 341 -18.76 -1.15 -13.90
C LEU A 341 -20.07 -1.85 -14.23
N GLN A 342 -21.18 -1.10 -14.44
CA GLN A 342 -22.44 -1.67 -14.91
C GLN A 342 -22.30 -2.21 -16.35
N GLN A 343 -21.62 -1.46 -17.22
CA GLN A 343 -21.33 -1.92 -18.57
C GLN A 343 -20.47 -3.19 -18.56
N PHE A 344 -19.43 -3.23 -17.71
CA PHE A 344 -18.60 -4.44 -17.54
C PHE A 344 -19.45 -5.64 -17.13
N LYS A 345 -20.39 -5.46 -16.18
CA LYS A 345 -21.29 -6.53 -15.75
C LYS A 345 -22.16 -7.02 -16.89
N ASP A 346 -22.77 -6.11 -17.67
CA ASP A 346 -23.62 -6.47 -18.81
C ASP A 346 -22.83 -7.24 -19.88
N ASP A 347 -21.59 -6.83 -20.16
CA ASP A 347 -20.71 -7.48 -21.11
C ASP A 347 -20.24 -8.87 -20.61
N TYR A 348 -19.98 -8.99 -19.30
CA TYR A 348 -19.67 -10.26 -18.66
C TYR A 348 -20.84 -11.24 -18.72
N ASP A 349 -22.06 -10.80 -18.38
CA ASP A 349 -23.25 -11.64 -18.37
C ASP A 349 -23.60 -12.15 -19.77
N ARG A 350 -23.34 -11.34 -20.80
CA ARG A 350 -23.50 -11.72 -22.21
C ARG A 350 -22.31 -12.49 -22.79
N ASN A 351 -21.25 -12.66 -22.01
CA ASN A 351 -19.98 -13.23 -22.46
C ASN A 351 -19.45 -12.60 -23.76
N GLN A 352 -19.47 -11.28 -23.83
CA GLN A 352 -19.06 -10.55 -25.02
C GLN A 352 -17.60 -10.84 -25.40
N ALA A 353 -17.33 -10.89 -26.70
CA ALA A 353 -15.98 -11.14 -27.20
C ALA A 353 -15.02 -9.98 -26.87
N MET A 354 -13.80 -10.30 -26.48
CA MET A 354 -12.80 -9.35 -25.99
C MET A 354 -12.48 -8.24 -27.01
N TRP A 355 -12.49 -8.51 -28.32
CA TRP A 355 -12.23 -7.48 -29.32
C TRP A 355 -13.26 -6.34 -29.30
N ARG A 356 -14.46 -6.57 -28.80
CA ARG A 356 -15.51 -5.54 -28.65
C ARG A 356 -15.34 -4.73 -27.37
N ILE A 357 -14.77 -5.35 -26.35
CA ILE A 357 -14.70 -4.82 -24.98
C ILE A 357 -13.37 -4.08 -24.74
N LEU A 358 -12.28 -4.68 -25.21
CA LEU A 358 -10.91 -4.20 -25.07
C LEU A 358 -10.21 -4.19 -26.44
N PRO A 359 -10.63 -3.34 -27.39
CA PRO A 359 -10.09 -3.33 -28.73
C PRO A 359 -8.59 -2.98 -28.76
N GLU A 360 -8.14 -2.01 -27.96
CA GLU A 360 -6.72 -1.62 -27.92
C GLU A 360 -5.85 -2.72 -27.33
N PHE A 361 -6.33 -3.39 -26.30
CA PHE A 361 -5.66 -4.54 -25.71
C PHE A 361 -5.56 -5.70 -26.72
N CYS A 362 -6.64 -6.02 -27.43
CA CYS A 362 -6.66 -7.10 -28.41
C CYS A 362 -5.76 -6.83 -29.62
N GLN A 363 -5.57 -5.57 -30.03
CA GLN A 363 -4.57 -5.22 -31.05
C GLN A 363 -3.15 -5.62 -30.64
N LYS A 364 -2.81 -5.51 -29.38
CA LYS A 364 -1.50 -5.92 -28.83
C LYS A 364 -1.45 -7.40 -28.50
N MET A 365 -2.59 -8.01 -28.16
CA MET A 365 -2.72 -9.40 -27.71
C MET A 365 -3.80 -10.15 -28.50
N PRO A 366 -3.58 -10.45 -29.81
CA PRO A 366 -4.61 -11.02 -30.69
C PRO A 366 -5.15 -12.38 -30.22
N ARG A 367 -4.42 -13.11 -29.41
CA ARG A 367 -4.84 -14.41 -28.86
C ARG A 367 -6.15 -14.35 -28.06
N TYR A 368 -6.51 -13.19 -27.51
CA TYR A 368 -7.73 -12.99 -26.73
C TYR A 368 -8.93 -12.52 -27.57
N GLU A 369 -8.71 -12.11 -28.81
CA GLU A 369 -9.70 -11.42 -29.65
C GLU A 369 -11.07 -12.11 -29.67
N ARG A 370 -11.08 -13.42 -29.84
CA ARG A 370 -12.31 -14.22 -29.94
C ARG A 370 -12.78 -14.83 -28.62
N MET A 371 -12.02 -14.67 -27.54
CA MET A 371 -12.39 -15.16 -26.21
C MET A 371 -13.52 -14.32 -25.65
N GLY A 372 -14.47 -14.93 -24.97
CA GLY A 372 -15.50 -14.21 -24.22
C GLY A 372 -14.92 -13.60 -22.93
N LEU A 373 -15.50 -12.48 -22.48
CA LEU A 373 -15.06 -11.82 -21.26
C LEU A 373 -15.16 -12.76 -20.05
N ARG A 374 -16.29 -13.47 -19.91
CA ARG A 374 -16.50 -14.43 -18.83
C ARG A 374 -15.51 -15.60 -18.92
N ASP A 375 -15.23 -16.09 -20.13
CA ASP A 375 -14.29 -17.19 -20.34
C ASP A 375 -12.87 -16.78 -19.92
N LEU A 376 -12.46 -15.54 -20.22
CA LEU A 376 -11.18 -15.01 -19.77
C LEU A 376 -11.11 -14.87 -18.25
N CYS A 377 -12.20 -14.37 -17.63
CA CYS A 377 -12.28 -14.27 -16.18
C CYS A 377 -12.13 -15.65 -15.52
N HIS A 378 -12.85 -16.65 -16.02
CA HIS A 378 -12.74 -18.04 -15.52
C HIS A 378 -11.33 -18.58 -15.69
N HIS A 379 -10.71 -18.39 -16.86
CA HIS A 379 -9.36 -18.88 -17.11
C HIS A 379 -8.33 -18.35 -16.10
N ILE A 380 -8.35 -17.05 -15.80
CA ILE A 380 -7.44 -16.44 -14.83
C ILE A 380 -7.83 -16.83 -13.40
N HIS A 381 -9.13 -16.87 -13.09
CA HIS A 381 -9.63 -17.28 -11.78
C HIS A 381 -9.20 -18.70 -11.42
N ASP A 382 -9.34 -19.66 -12.34
CA ASP A 382 -8.93 -21.05 -12.15
C ASP A 382 -7.42 -21.17 -11.89
N LEU A 383 -6.60 -20.35 -12.56
CA LEU A 383 -5.16 -20.31 -12.28
C LEU A 383 -4.88 -19.79 -10.88
N TYR A 384 -5.58 -18.74 -10.45
CA TYR A 384 -5.43 -18.18 -9.10
C TYR A 384 -5.87 -19.18 -8.03
N ALA A 385 -7.02 -19.82 -8.20
CA ALA A 385 -7.54 -20.82 -7.26
C ALA A 385 -6.65 -22.06 -7.20
N LYS A 386 -6.20 -22.58 -8.35
CA LYS A 386 -5.31 -23.74 -8.43
C LYS A 386 -4.02 -23.58 -7.64
N HIS A 387 -3.46 -22.36 -7.62
CA HIS A 387 -2.20 -22.06 -6.94
C HIS A 387 -2.39 -21.45 -5.55
N ASP A 388 -3.63 -21.34 -5.06
CA ASP A 388 -3.98 -20.67 -3.78
C ASP A 388 -3.25 -19.33 -3.62
N ILE A 389 -3.27 -18.52 -4.71
CA ILE A 389 -2.43 -17.32 -4.82
C ILE A 389 -2.76 -16.27 -3.76
N ALA A 390 -4.00 -16.21 -3.29
CA ALA A 390 -4.41 -15.30 -2.22
C ALA A 390 -3.67 -15.59 -0.91
N ARG A 391 -3.52 -16.88 -0.56
CA ARG A 391 -2.73 -17.30 0.58
C ARG A 391 -1.24 -17.12 0.32
N LEU A 392 -0.74 -17.55 -0.84
CA LEU A 392 0.67 -17.43 -1.18
C LEU A 392 1.16 -15.97 -1.10
N THR A 393 0.40 -15.01 -1.67
CA THR A 393 0.74 -13.59 -1.60
C THR A 393 0.63 -13.01 -0.19
N THR A 394 -0.26 -13.51 0.64
CA THR A 394 -0.35 -13.11 2.05
C THR A 394 0.85 -13.66 2.83
N ASP A 395 1.10 -14.96 2.69
CA ASP A 395 2.16 -15.66 3.40
C ASP A 395 3.57 -15.16 3.07
N MET A 396 3.85 -14.81 1.81
CA MET A 396 5.17 -14.30 1.44
C MET A 396 5.52 -12.99 2.16
N TYR A 397 4.54 -12.08 2.32
CA TYR A 397 4.75 -10.82 3.04
C TYR A 397 4.79 -11.00 4.57
N LEU A 398 4.08 -11.99 5.10
CA LEU A 398 4.06 -12.29 6.53
C LEU A 398 5.16 -13.26 6.96
N SER A 399 5.88 -13.87 6.01
CA SER A 399 6.97 -14.80 6.29
C SER A 399 8.13 -14.14 7.04
N ASP A 400 8.92 -14.94 7.73
CA ASP A 400 10.14 -14.44 8.36
C ASP A 400 11.22 -14.22 7.31
N LEU A 401 11.51 -12.94 7.07
CA LEU A 401 12.64 -12.52 6.26
C LEU A 401 13.88 -12.50 7.16
N GLN A 402 14.89 -13.28 6.77
CA GLN A 402 16.12 -13.37 7.53
C GLN A 402 17.18 -12.47 6.91
N PRO A 403 17.62 -11.38 7.58
CA PRO A 403 18.73 -10.60 7.11
C PRO A 403 20.02 -11.37 7.39
N ALA A 404 20.78 -11.68 6.33
CA ALA A 404 22.07 -12.34 6.42
C ALA A 404 23.23 -11.36 6.29
N MET A 405 22.99 -10.20 5.71
CA MET A 405 23.98 -9.14 5.48
C MET A 405 23.34 -7.78 5.70
N LYS A 406 24.12 -6.81 6.16
CA LYS A 406 23.67 -5.42 6.28
C LYS A 406 23.26 -4.88 4.90
N PRO A 407 22.13 -4.18 4.76
CA PRO A 407 21.63 -3.74 3.45
C PRO A 407 22.64 -2.93 2.63
N SER A 408 23.41 -2.03 3.26
CA SER A 408 24.47 -1.27 2.61
C SER A 408 25.60 -2.15 2.12
N ASP A 409 25.98 -3.19 2.88
CA ASP A 409 27.08 -4.08 2.54
C ASP A 409 26.69 -5.01 1.38
N ALA A 410 25.45 -5.50 1.37
CA ALA A 410 24.91 -6.29 0.27
C ALA A 410 24.83 -5.48 -1.03
N PHE A 411 24.31 -4.26 -0.95
CA PHE A 411 24.25 -3.37 -2.10
C PHE A 411 25.65 -3.01 -2.63
N ALA A 412 26.64 -2.81 -1.75
CA ALA A 412 28.02 -2.53 -2.13
C ALA A 412 28.69 -3.68 -2.92
N GLN A 413 28.16 -4.92 -2.83
CA GLN A 413 28.69 -6.04 -3.62
C GLN A 413 28.51 -5.81 -5.12
N ILE A 414 27.48 -5.03 -5.53
CA ILE A 414 27.28 -4.66 -6.94
C ILE A 414 28.47 -3.85 -7.46
N ALA A 415 28.87 -2.80 -6.74
CA ALA A 415 30.03 -1.98 -7.14
C ALA A 415 31.36 -2.77 -7.11
N LYS A 416 31.49 -3.72 -6.20
CA LYS A 416 32.65 -4.61 -6.09
C LYS A 416 32.67 -5.74 -7.13
N ARG A 417 31.60 -5.87 -7.96
CA ARG A 417 31.41 -6.98 -8.91
C ARG A 417 31.43 -8.36 -8.25
N ASN A 418 31.05 -8.43 -6.98
CA ASN A 418 30.95 -9.66 -6.19
C ASN A 418 29.50 -10.17 -6.17
N THR A 419 28.87 -10.17 -7.34
CA THR A 419 27.50 -10.63 -7.56
C THR A 419 27.47 -11.69 -8.65
N GLU A 420 26.49 -12.57 -8.60
CA GLU A 420 26.17 -13.50 -9.67
C GLU A 420 24.68 -13.46 -9.99
N ARG A 421 24.36 -13.71 -11.24
CA ARG A 421 23.01 -13.79 -11.74
C ARG A 421 22.48 -15.22 -11.56
N VAL A 422 21.46 -15.37 -10.72
CA VAL A 422 20.92 -16.66 -10.29
C VAL A 422 19.51 -16.84 -10.87
N PRO A 423 19.23 -17.96 -11.58
CA PRO A 423 17.88 -18.27 -12.04
C PRO A 423 16.91 -18.38 -10.87
N ILE A 424 15.62 -17.98 -11.07
CA ILE A 424 14.61 -18.00 -9.99
C ILE A 424 14.44 -19.40 -9.38
N ASP A 425 14.69 -20.47 -10.11
CA ASP A 425 14.59 -21.83 -9.61
C ASP A 425 15.66 -22.18 -8.56
N ASN A 426 16.77 -21.42 -8.51
CA ASN A 426 17.94 -21.65 -7.65
C ASN A 426 18.12 -20.55 -6.59
N LEU A 427 17.11 -19.69 -6.38
CA LEU A 427 17.20 -18.55 -5.45
C LEU A 427 17.10 -18.93 -3.97
N LEU A 428 16.57 -20.09 -3.64
CA LEU A 428 16.40 -20.48 -2.23
C LEU A 428 17.71 -20.40 -1.46
N GLY A 429 17.72 -19.64 -0.37
CA GLY A 429 18.90 -19.44 0.47
C GLY A 429 19.92 -18.42 -0.05
N ARG A 430 19.67 -17.80 -1.21
CA ARG A 430 20.55 -16.78 -1.78
C ARG A 430 20.24 -15.40 -1.18
N ILE A 431 21.26 -14.56 -1.09
CA ILE A 431 21.17 -13.19 -0.55
C ILE A 431 20.98 -12.22 -1.72
N THR A 432 19.87 -11.46 -1.70
CA THR A 432 19.63 -10.45 -2.73
C THR A 432 20.52 -9.22 -2.56
N THR A 433 20.93 -8.62 -3.68
CA THR A 433 21.69 -7.35 -3.70
C THR A 433 20.81 -6.14 -4.00
N SER A 434 19.56 -6.36 -4.38
CA SER A 434 18.62 -5.32 -4.79
C SER A 434 17.25 -5.48 -4.13
N LEU A 435 16.41 -4.43 -4.22
CA LEU A 435 15.01 -4.53 -3.85
C LEU A 435 14.28 -5.48 -4.82
N VAL A 436 13.49 -6.40 -4.29
CA VAL A 436 12.57 -7.23 -5.08
C VAL A 436 11.16 -6.74 -4.82
N THR A 437 10.49 -6.22 -5.83
CA THR A 437 9.20 -5.52 -5.67
C THR A 437 8.22 -5.92 -6.77
N PRO A 438 7.18 -6.73 -6.45
CA PRO A 438 6.12 -7.05 -7.40
C PRO A 438 5.24 -5.83 -7.71
N TYR A 439 4.89 -5.65 -8.98
CA TYR A 439 3.92 -4.67 -9.46
C TYR A 439 2.81 -5.38 -10.25
N PRO A 440 1.55 -5.27 -9.84
CA PRO A 440 1.06 -4.68 -8.59
C PRO A 440 1.45 -5.50 -7.34
N PRO A 441 1.44 -4.96 -6.12
CA PRO A 441 1.02 -3.60 -5.75
C PRO A 441 2.18 -2.58 -5.59
N GLY A 442 3.41 -2.91 -5.96
CA GLY A 442 4.56 -2.02 -5.79
C GLY A 442 5.09 -1.95 -4.35
N ILE A 443 4.90 -3.02 -3.59
CA ILE A 443 5.36 -3.13 -2.20
C ILE A 443 6.62 -4.00 -2.19
N PRO A 444 7.75 -3.49 -1.68
CA PRO A 444 8.97 -4.28 -1.58
C PRO A 444 8.78 -5.57 -0.78
N LEU A 445 9.21 -6.68 -1.37
CA LEU A 445 9.16 -8.02 -0.81
C LEU A 445 10.46 -8.38 -0.10
N LEU A 446 11.59 -8.05 -0.72
CA LEU A 446 12.92 -8.20 -0.16
C LEU A 446 13.72 -6.91 -0.31
N ILE A 447 14.60 -6.67 0.66
CA ILE A 447 15.62 -5.62 0.59
C ILE A 447 17.02 -6.22 0.46
N PRO A 448 18.02 -5.44 0.00
CA PRO A 448 19.41 -5.94 -0.06
C PRO A 448 19.84 -6.56 1.27
N GLY A 449 20.48 -7.73 1.20
CA GLY A 449 20.97 -8.44 2.37
C GLY A 449 20.03 -9.47 2.97
N GLU A 450 18.77 -9.50 2.54
CA GLU A 450 17.83 -10.54 2.94
C GLU A 450 17.91 -11.79 2.07
N VAL A 451 17.48 -12.92 2.64
CA VAL A 451 17.58 -14.24 2.02
C VAL A 451 16.25 -14.62 1.37
N PHE A 452 16.31 -15.12 0.14
CA PHE A 452 15.14 -15.72 -0.53
C PHE A 452 14.69 -16.96 0.24
N ASN A 453 13.49 -16.93 0.78
CA ASN A 453 12.84 -18.08 1.40
C ASN A 453 11.95 -18.85 0.41
N GLN A 454 11.46 -20.02 0.82
CA GLN A 454 10.67 -20.89 -0.07
C GLN A 454 9.39 -20.21 -0.57
N LYS A 455 8.67 -19.49 0.28
CA LYS A 455 7.40 -18.81 -0.10
C LYS A 455 7.60 -17.74 -1.18
N ILE A 456 8.70 -17.00 -1.10
CA ILE A 456 9.08 -16.02 -2.10
C ILE A 456 9.44 -16.70 -3.42
N VAL A 457 10.23 -17.76 -3.38
CA VAL A 457 10.61 -18.54 -4.57
C VAL A 457 9.37 -19.15 -5.24
N ASP A 458 8.43 -19.69 -4.45
CA ASP A 458 7.17 -20.25 -4.97
C ASP A 458 6.32 -19.18 -5.66
N TYR A 459 6.25 -17.98 -5.08
CA TYR A 459 5.57 -16.85 -5.70
C TYR A 459 6.24 -16.43 -7.02
N LEU A 460 7.57 -16.34 -7.08
CA LEU A 460 8.29 -16.00 -8.31
C LEU A 460 8.07 -17.03 -9.41
N LYS A 461 8.03 -18.32 -9.06
CA LYS A 461 7.71 -19.41 -10.00
C LYS A 461 6.26 -19.30 -10.49
N PHE A 462 5.33 -19.00 -9.61
CA PHE A 462 3.94 -18.73 -10.00
C PHE A 462 3.85 -17.54 -10.97
N ALA A 463 4.51 -16.40 -10.65
CA ALA A 463 4.51 -15.22 -11.50
C ALA A 463 5.03 -15.53 -12.90
N ARG A 464 6.13 -16.28 -13.02
CA ARG A 464 6.66 -16.76 -14.32
C ARG A 464 5.63 -17.61 -15.07
N GLU A 465 5.02 -18.59 -14.41
CA GLU A 465 4.01 -19.45 -15.03
C GLU A 465 2.79 -18.63 -15.48
N PHE A 466 2.35 -17.70 -14.65
CA PHE A 466 1.22 -16.83 -14.93
C PHE A 466 1.52 -15.91 -16.14
N ASN A 467 2.67 -15.27 -16.17
CA ASN A 467 3.09 -14.39 -17.27
C ASN A 467 3.13 -15.15 -18.62
N LEU A 468 3.58 -16.39 -18.61
CA LEU A 468 3.59 -17.24 -19.83
C LEU A 468 2.17 -17.64 -20.27
N LYS A 469 1.25 -17.93 -19.33
CA LYS A 469 -0.11 -18.37 -19.65
C LYS A 469 -1.04 -17.22 -19.99
N CYS A 470 -0.88 -16.08 -19.33
CA CYS A 470 -1.74 -14.91 -19.42
C CYS A 470 -0.96 -13.65 -19.83
N PRO A 471 -0.27 -13.66 -21.02
CA PRO A 471 0.44 -12.46 -21.47
C PRO A 471 -0.54 -11.30 -21.66
N GLY A 472 -0.09 -10.09 -21.31
CA GLY A 472 -0.92 -8.89 -21.22
C GLY A 472 -1.53 -8.66 -19.83
N PHE A 473 -1.40 -9.63 -18.91
CA PHE A 473 -1.83 -9.53 -17.51
C PHE A 473 -0.65 -9.78 -16.55
N GLU A 474 0.56 -9.63 -17.05
CA GLU A 474 1.79 -9.95 -16.33
C GLU A 474 1.89 -9.21 -14.99
N THR A 475 2.54 -9.87 -14.03
CA THR A 475 3.08 -9.22 -12.84
C THR A 475 4.52 -8.83 -13.14
N ASP A 476 4.80 -7.54 -13.20
CA ASP A 476 6.17 -7.02 -13.28
C ASP A 476 6.84 -7.12 -11.91
N ILE A 477 8.05 -7.65 -11.85
CA ILE A 477 8.79 -7.79 -10.59
C ILE A 477 10.11 -7.05 -10.70
N HIS A 478 10.13 -5.81 -10.22
CA HIS A 478 11.36 -5.03 -10.18
C HIS A 478 12.39 -5.72 -9.29
N GLY A 479 13.63 -5.73 -9.72
CA GLY A 479 14.74 -6.44 -9.07
C GLY A 479 15.00 -7.82 -9.64
N LEU A 480 14.13 -8.32 -10.54
CA LEU A 480 14.44 -9.41 -11.43
C LEU A 480 15.01 -8.90 -12.76
N VAL A 481 15.80 -9.73 -13.39
CA VAL A 481 16.31 -9.52 -14.73
C VAL A 481 15.67 -10.54 -15.67
N GLU A 482 15.12 -10.06 -16.77
CA GLU A 482 14.52 -10.89 -17.81
C GLU A 482 15.51 -11.06 -18.96
N GLU A 483 15.73 -12.29 -19.37
CA GLU A 483 16.55 -12.62 -20.53
C GLU A 483 15.76 -13.54 -21.45
N THR A 484 15.76 -13.24 -22.74
CA THR A 484 15.09 -14.07 -23.75
C THR A 484 16.15 -14.91 -24.50
N ASP A 485 15.96 -16.22 -24.53
CA ASP A 485 16.85 -17.13 -25.26
C ASP A 485 16.60 -17.09 -26.78
N ASP A 486 17.46 -17.75 -27.54
CA ASP A 486 17.38 -17.85 -29.02
C ASP A 486 16.06 -18.51 -29.50
N LEU A 487 15.33 -19.18 -28.62
CA LEU A 487 14.05 -19.81 -28.90
C LEU A 487 12.84 -18.90 -28.50
N GLY A 488 13.11 -17.64 -28.08
CA GLY A 488 12.10 -16.70 -27.68
C GLY A 488 11.50 -16.97 -26.29
N ARG A 489 12.13 -17.78 -25.44
CA ARG A 489 11.64 -18.09 -24.10
C ARG A 489 12.25 -17.11 -23.10
N THR A 490 11.41 -16.51 -22.27
CA THR A 490 11.83 -15.58 -21.22
C THR A 490 12.27 -16.35 -19.97
N HIS A 491 13.46 -16.04 -19.50
CA HIS A 491 14.03 -16.54 -18.26
C HIS A 491 14.16 -15.40 -17.25
N TYR A 492 13.94 -15.70 -15.99
CA TYR A 492 13.98 -14.71 -14.90
C TYR A 492 15.11 -15.03 -13.94
N PHE A 493 15.85 -13.99 -13.58
CA PHE A 493 17.03 -14.09 -12.70
C PHE A 493 16.97 -13.00 -11.63
N ALA A 494 17.70 -13.21 -10.54
CA ALA A 494 18.02 -12.15 -9.59
C ALA A 494 19.54 -12.05 -9.41
N ASP A 495 20.04 -10.82 -9.20
CA ASP A 495 21.42 -10.60 -8.87
C ASP A 495 21.63 -10.81 -7.35
N CYS A 496 22.40 -11.83 -7.02
CA CYS A 496 22.66 -12.26 -5.64
C CYS A 496 24.14 -12.07 -5.29
N VAL A 497 24.42 -11.96 -3.98
CA VAL A 497 25.78 -11.99 -3.47
C VAL A 497 26.42 -13.35 -3.82
N LYS A 498 27.66 -13.35 -4.29
CA LYS A 498 28.44 -14.60 -4.48
C LYS A 498 28.61 -15.32 -3.15
N PRO A 499 28.63 -16.66 -3.12
CA PRO A 499 28.88 -17.45 -1.92
C PRO A 499 30.18 -17.09 -1.21
#